data_5ec13d1c71b2c099d2b28e22922bdf12
#
_entry.id   5ec13d1c71b2c099d2b28e22922bdf12
#
_cell.length_a   1.000
_cell.length_b   1.000
_cell.length_c   1.000
_cell.angle_alpha   90.00
_cell.angle_beta   90.00
_cell.angle_gamma   90.00
#
_symmetry.space_group_name_H-M   'P 1'
#
loop_
_entity.id
_entity.type
_entity.pdbx_description
1 polymer ?
#
loop_
_entity_poly.entity_id
_entity_poly.type
_entity_poly.pdbx_seq_one_letter_code
_entity_poly.pdbx_strand_id
1 'polypeptide(L)'
;MKIKSIKAITLSMPFSHGGKKVIFHGKEWKSLEFNIVKVETDKGITGWGEAFGYTSWKSVKIAIEDMVAPLLIGKDMADIPKLLLTLQKSLHLFGRYGITMFAISGVEIALWDALGKEKNKPIHELLGNKLSLIHI
;
A
#
# COMPACT_ATOMS: atom_id res chain seq x y z
N MET A 1 -8.11 -17.00 4.78
CA MET A 1 -6.92 -16.36 5.39
C MET A 1 -7.32 -14.99 5.91
N LYS A 2 -7.10 -14.74 7.21
CA LYS A 2 -7.51 -13.47 7.85
C LYS A 2 -6.33 -12.55 8.09
N ILE A 3 -6.58 -11.26 8.03
CA ILE A 3 -5.61 -10.20 8.33
C ILE A 3 -5.40 -10.16 9.84
N LYS A 4 -4.17 -10.37 10.29
CA LYS A 4 -3.78 -10.35 11.72
C LYS A 4 -3.28 -8.97 12.15
N SER A 5 -2.45 -8.34 11.33
CA SER A 5 -1.91 -7.00 11.60
C SER A 5 -1.60 -6.25 10.30
N ILE A 6 -1.65 -4.93 10.37
CA ILE A 6 -1.22 -4.01 9.31
C ILE A 6 -0.35 -2.94 9.98
N LYS A 7 0.86 -2.72 9.44
CA LYS A 7 1.79 -1.69 9.93
C LYS A 7 2.41 -0.93 8.77
N ALA A 8 2.69 0.34 8.98
CA ALA A 8 3.43 1.17 8.04
C ALA A 8 4.84 1.47 8.57
N ILE A 9 5.84 1.12 7.78
CA ILE A 9 7.27 1.32 8.09
C ILE A 9 7.76 2.41 7.16
N THR A 10 8.14 3.57 7.71
CA THR A 10 8.71 4.64 6.91
C THR A 10 10.17 4.40 6.65
N LEU A 11 10.55 4.49 5.37
CA LEU A 11 11.94 4.47 4.93
C LEU A 11 12.29 5.84 4.36
N SER A 12 13.54 6.27 4.60
CA SER A 12 14.12 7.46 3.99
C SER A 12 15.35 7.06 3.20
N MET A 13 15.33 7.28 1.90
CA MET A 13 16.46 6.97 1.03
C MET A 13 17.13 8.25 0.58
N PRO A 14 18.47 8.35 0.71
CA PRO A 14 19.22 9.42 0.09
C PRO A 14 18.96 9.43 -1.43
N PHE A 15 18.72 10.61 -1.96
CA PHE A 15 18.40 10.76 -3.37
C PHE A 15 19.27 11.82 -4.01
N SER A 16 19.82 11.49 -5.18
CA SER A 16 20.51 12.42 -6.05
C SER A 16 20.05 12.19 -7.48
N HIS A 17 19.54 13.22 -8.11
CA HIS A 17 19.14 13.14 -9.52
C HIS A 17 20.29 13.55 -10.51
N GLY A 18 21.52 13.76 -9.99
CA GLY A 18 22.70 14.05 -10.82
C GLY A 18 22.75 15.44 -11.48
N GLY A 19 21.76 16.29 -11.19
CA GLY A 19 21.62 17.62 -11.76
C GLY A 19 21.80 18.76 -10.77
N LYS A 20 21.34 19.95 -11.14
CA LYS A 20 21.30 21.11 -10.24
C LYS A 20 20.41 20.83 -9.03
N LYS A 21 20.75 21.47 -7.90
CA LYS A 21 19.94 21.34 -6.66
C LYS A 21 18.48 21.64 -6.93
N VAL A 22 17.61 20.71 -6.56
CA VAL A 22 16.16 20.92 -6.63
C VAL A 22 15.68 21.39 -5.26
N ILE A 23 15.01 22.54 -5.24
CA ILE A 23 14.36 23.07 -4.05
C ILE A 23 12.89 22.67 -4.11
N PHE A 24 12.42 21.93 -3.11
CA PHE A 24 11.04 21.53 -2.97
C PHE A 24 10.51 22.01 -1.62
N HIS A 25 9.44 22.82 -1.63
CA HIS A 25 8.89 23.50 -0.44
C HIS A 25 9.96 24.25 0.40
N GLY A 26 10.86 24.99 -0.27
CA GLY A 26 11.89 25.79 0.38
C GLY A 26 13.07 25.00 0.96
N LYS A 27 13.15 23.69 0.75
CA LYS A 27 14.25 22.83 1.19
C LYS A 27 14.88 22.11 0.02
N GLU A 28 16.19 21.86 0.09
CA GLU A 28 16.87 21.01 -0.89
C GLU A 28 16.37 19.58 -0.78
N TRP A 29 15.94 19.01 -1.90
CA TRP A 29 15.43 17.65 -1.97
C TRP A 29 16.60 16.66 -2.00
N LYS A 30 16.91 16.08 -0.85
CA LYS A 30 18.04 15.17 -0.65
C LYS A 30 17.64 13.74 -0.26
N SER A 31 16.38 13.53 0.05
CA SER A 31 15.85 12.22 0.46
C SER A 31 14.46 12.01 -0.09
N LEU A 32 14.15 10.75 -0.32
CA LEU A 32 12.82 10.29 -0.68
C LEU A 32 12.28 9.47 0.49
N GLU A 33 11.20 9.94 1.09
CA GLU A 33 10.49 9.24 2.14
C GLU A 33 9.27 8.53 1.57
N PHE A 34 9.11 7.25 1.93
CA PHE A 34 7.96 6.44 1.53
C PHE A 34 7.60 5.43 2.63
N ASN A 35 6.37 4.94 2.59
CA ASN A 35 5.87 3.98 3.56
C ASN A 35 5.79 2.58 2.93
N ILE A 36 6.49 1.63 3.51
CA ILE A 36 6.29 0.21 3.24
C ILE A 36 5.20 -0.31 4.17
N VAL A 37 4.16 -0.88 3.58
CA VAL A 37 3.05 -1.51 4.29
C VAL A 37 3.36 -2.98 4.49
N LYS A 38 3.30 -3.43 5.74
CA LYS A 38 3.43 -4.83 6.13
C LYS A 38 2.06 -5.35 6.57
N VAL A 39 1.55 -6.36 5.90
CA VAL A 39 0.35 -7.11 6.30
C VAL A 39 0.77 -8.50 6.77
N GLU A 40 0.42 -8.86 7.99
CA GLU A 40 0.60 -10.22 8.52
C GLU A 40 -0.75 -10.93 8.59
N THR A 41 -0.75 -12.22 8.29
CA THR A 41 -1.96 -13.04 8.28
C THR A 41 -1.97 -14.07 9.42
N ASP A 42 -3.14 -14.63 9.71
CA ASP A 42 -3.32 -15.72 10.67
C ASP A 42 -2.59 -17.00 10.29
N LYS A 43 -2.19 -17.14 9.01
CA LYS A 43 -1.37 -18.26 8.50
C LYS A 43 0.15 -18.00 8.54
N GLY A 44 0.58 -16.89 9.13
CA GLY A 44 2.00 -16.51 9.20
C GLY A 44 2.58 -15.98 7.89
N ILE A 45 1.76 -15.77 6.87
CA ILE A 45 2.19 -15.17 5.60
C ILE A 45 2.28 -13.67 5.77
N THR A 46 3.35 -13.07 5.25
CA THR A 46 3.54 -11.61 5.23
C THR A 46 3.45 -11.10 3.81
N GLY A 47 2.57 -10.13 3.60
CA GLY A 47 2.49 -9.34 2.37
C GLY A 47 3.11 -7.97 2.53
N TRP A 48 3.67 -7.45 1.45
CA TRP A 48 4.34 -6.16 1.38
C TRP A 48 3.76 -5.29 0.29
N GLY A 49 3.60 -4.00 0.57
CA GLY A 49 3.16 -2.99 -0.37
C GLY A 49 3.86 -1.66 -0.12
N GLU A 50 3.76 -0.75 -1.06
CA GLU A 50 4.26 0.62 -0.92
C GLU A 50 3.09 1.59 -0.97
N ALA A 51 3.03 2.50 0.00
CA ALA A 51 2.09 3.60 0.00
C ALA A 51 2.80 4.89 -0.39
N PHE A 52 2.37 5.47 -1.52
CA PHE A 52 2.84 6.78 -1.95
C PHE A 52 2.57 7.82 -0.88
N GLY A 53 3.49 8.72 -0.66
CA GLY A 53 3.34 9.72 0.41
C GLY A 53 4.00 11.05 0.11
N TYR A 54 5.08 11.08 -0.67
CA TYR A 54 5.84 12.29 -0.91
C TYR A 54 6.09 13.06 0.40
N THR A 55 5.86 14.37 0.41
CA THR A 55 5.97 15.19 1.62
C THR A 55 4.90 14.91 2.68
N SER A 56 3.82 14.18 2.33
CA SER A 56 2.72 13.80 3.23
C SER A 56 2.84 12.38 3.80
N TRP A 57 4.00 11.75 3.69
CA TRP A 57 4.21 10.37 4.14
C TRP A 57 3.80 10.10 5.61
N LYS A 58 3.98 11.10 6.51
CA LYS A 58 3.52 10.99 7.91
C LYS A 58 2.01 10.85 8.01
N SER A 59 1.28 11.67 7.26
CA SER A 59 -0.19 11.63 7.22
C SER A 59 -0.68 10.32 6.60
N VAL A 60 0.00 9.83 5.55
CA VAL A 60 -0.32 8.54 4.92
C VAL A 60 -0.07 7.39 5.89
N LYS A 61 1.03 7.41 6.64
CA LYS A 61 1.31 6.41 7.68
C LYS A 61 0.18 6.36 8.72
N ILE A 62 -0.21 7.51 9.27
CA ILE A 62 -1.29 7.60 10.26
C ILE A 62 -2.61 7.11 9.65
N ALA A 63 -2.91 7.49 8.41
CA ALA A 63 -4.11 7.01 7.72
C ALA A 63 -4.12 5.47 7.56
N ILE A 64 -2.97 4.84 7.29
CA ILE A 64 -2.86 3.39 7.25
C ILE A 64 -3.16 2.78 8.62
N GLU A 65 -2.51 3.28 9.67
CA GLU A 65 -2.53 2.67 10.99
C GLU A 65 -3.83 2.94 11.76
N ASP A 66 -4.37 4.16 11.67
CA ASP A 66 -5.52 4.61 12.49
C ASP A 66 -6.87 4.57 11.74
N MET A 67 -6.87 4.61 10.40
CA MET A 67 -8.10 4.63 9.62
C MET A 67 -8.34 3.33 8.85
N VAL A 68 -7.33 2.82 8.15
CA VAL A 68 -7.46 1.65 7.26
C VAL A 68 -7.32 0.34 8.03
N ALA A 69 -6.27 0.20 8.82
CA ALA A 69 -5.97 -1.05 9.54
C ALA A 69 -7.10 -1.51 10.48
N PRO A 70 -7.73 -0.64 11.31
CA PRO A 70 -8.82 -1.06 12.20
C PRO A 70 -10.04 -1.64 11.47
N LEU A 71 -10.30 -1.21 10.23
CA LEU A 71 -11.42 -1.70 9.42
C LEU A 71 -11.14 -3.05 8.75
N LEU A 72 -9.86 -3.42 8.63
CA LEU A 72 -9.42 -4.61 7.90
C LEU A 72 -8.94 -5.75 8.80
N ILE A 73 -8.41 -5.46 9.98
CA ILE A 73 -7.94 -6.50 10.93
C ILE A 73 -9.09 -7.45 11.27
N GLY A 74 -8.81 -8.76 11.21
CA GLY A 74 -9.78 -9.84 11.41
C GLY A 74 -10.63 -10.19 10.19
N LYS A 75 -10.60 -9.39 9.10
CA LYS A 75 -11.35 -9.68 7.88
C LYS A 75 -10.67 -10.78 7.06
N ASP A 76 -11.49 -11.53 6.32
CA ASP A 76 -11.01 -12.53 5.36
C ASP A 76 -10.57 -11.86 4.06
N MET A 77 -9.46 -12.35 3.50
CA MET A 77 -8.85 -11.87 2.27
C MET A 77 -9.30 -12.65 1.02
N ALA A 78 -10.31 -13.52 1.11
CA ALA A 78 -10.73 -14.36 0.00
C ALA A 78 -11.20 -13.55 -1.23
N ASP A 79 -11.79 -12.39 -1.00
CA ASP A 79 -12.28 -11.47 -2.04
C ASP A 79 -11.76 -10.05 -1.76
N ILE A 80 -10.53 -9.78 -2.20
CA ILE A 80 -9.88 -8.49 -2.02
C ILE A 80 -10.67 -7.34 -2.67
N PRO A 81 -11.17 -7.43 -3.92
CA PRO A 81 -11.96 -6.37 -4.52
C PRO A 81 -13.19 -5.97 -3.70
N LYS A 82 -13.95 -6.94 -3.21
CA LYS A 82 -15.12 -6.71 -2.35
C LYS A 82 -14.73 -6.07 -1.02
N LEU A 83 -13.63 -6.53 -0.42
CA LEU A 83 -13.09 -5.99 0.83
C LEU A 83 -12.72 -4.51 0.66
N LEU A 84 -12.02 -4.16 -0.42
CA LEU A 84 -11.61 -2.80 -0.75
C LEU A 84 -12.79 -1.89 -1.07
N LEU A 85 -13.79 -2.39 -1.79
CA LEU A 85 -15.02 -1.63 -2.04
C LEU A 85 -15.75 -1.28 -0.74
N THR A 86 -15.80 -2.22 0.20
CA THR A 86 -16.40 -2.00 1.52
C THR A 86 -15.60 -0.97 2.32
N LEU A 87 -14.26 -1.07 2.29
CA LEU A 87 -13.36 -0.13 2.93
C LEU A 87 -13.56 1.29 2.38
N GLN A 88 -13.57 1.46 1.07
CA GLN A 88 -13.78 2.77 0.42
C GLN A 88 -15.14 3.38 0.78
N LYS A 89 -16.19 2.55 0.89
CA LYS A 89 -17.51 3.00 1.35
C LYS A 89 -17.47 3.49 2.79
N SER A 90 -16.76 2.78 3.67
CA SER A 90 -16.62 3.16 5.09
C SER A 90 -15.85 4.47 5.25
N LEU A 91 -14.91 4.74 4.36
CA LEU A 91 -14.06 5.93 4.39
C LEU A 91 -14.53 7.06 3.45
N HIS A 92 -15.76 6.99 2.92
CA HIS A 92 -16.25 7.92 1.90
C HIS A 92 -16.23 9.40 2.32
N LEU A 93 -16.39 9.71 3.61
CA LEU A 93 -16.33 11.07 4.16
C LEU A 93 -14.96 11.72 4.01
N PHE A 94 -13.89 10.92 3.89
CA PHE A 94 -12.51 11.42 3.72
C PHE A 94 -12.13 11.61 2.25
N GLY A 95 -13.06 11.42 1.34
CA GLY A 95 -12.87 11.57 -0.10
C GLY A 95 -12.22 10.34 -0.76
N ARG A 96 -12.14 10.43 -2.10
CA ARG A 96 -11.57 9.35 -2.95
C ARG A 96 -10.27 9.79 -3.62
N TYR A 97 -9.52 10.69 -3.00
CA TYR A 97 -8.27 11.23 -3.51
C TYR A 97 -7.26 11.41 -2.38
N GLY A 98 -6.00 11.57 -2.75
CA GLY A 98 -4.94 11.95 -1.84
C GLY A 98 -4.67 10.91 -0.74
N ILE A 99 -4.48 11.39 0.49
CA ILE A 99 -3.94 10.60 1.61
C ILE A 99 -4.71 9.31 1.86
N THR A 100 -6.05 9.37 1.85
CA THR A 100 -6.90 8.18 2.07
C THR A 100 -6.66 7.11 0.99
N MET A 101 -6.61 7.52 -0.28
CA MET A 101 -6.38 6.58 -1.38
C MET A 101 -4.93 6.08 -1.42
N PHE A 102 -3.95 6.89 -1.06
CA PHE A 102 -2.55 6.44 -0.93
C PHE A 102 -2.43 5.35 0.15
N ALA A 103 -3.10 5.54 1.29
CA ALA A 103 -3.14 4.56 2.35
C ALA A 103 -3.81 3.25 1.92
N ILE A 104 -4.98 3.33 1.27
CA ILE A 104 -5.72 2.17 0.75
C ILE A 104 -4.88 1.42 -0.28
N SER A 105 -4.28 2.14 -1.25
CA SER A 105 -3.47 1.55 -2.31
C SER A 105 -2.28 0.76 -1.77
N GLY A 106 -1.53 1.33 -0.81
CA GLY A 106 -0.41 0.61 -0.20
C GLY A 106 -0.83 -0.67 0.52
N VAL A 107 -1.97 -0.63 1.21
CA VAL A 107 -2.53 -1.83 1.86
C VAL A 107 -3.02 -2.84 0.82
N GLU A 108 -3.69 -2.39 -0.25
CA GLU A 108 -4.15 -3.25 -1.34
C GLU A 108 -3.01 -4.06 -1.95
N ILE A 109 -1.88 -3.41 -2.29
CA ILE A 109 -0.70 -4.08 -2.84
C ILE A 109 -0.21 -5.18 -1.87
N ALA A 110 -0.15 -4.87 -0.56
CA ALA A 110 0.28 -5.84 0.45
C ALA A 110 -0.70 -7.02 0.57
N LEU A 111 -2.01 -6.80 0.43
CA LEU A 111 -3.01 -7.87 0.44
C LEU A 111 -2.85 -8.80 -0.77
N TRP A 112 -2.65 -8.25 -1.97
CA TRP A 112 -2.41 -9.04 -3.18
C TRP A 112 -1.10 -9.82 -3.10
N ASP A 113 -0.03 -9.24 -2.55
CA ASP A 113 1.25 -9.94 -2.33
C ASP A 113 1.07 -11.12 -1.36
N ALA A 114 0.35 -10.92 -0.24
CA ALA A 114 0.07 -12.00 0.70
C ALA A 114 -0.76 -13.13 0.07
N LEU A 115 -1.77 -12.79 -0.73
CA LEU A 115 -2.62 -13.77 -1.42
C LEU A 115 -1.83 -14.53 -2.49
N GLY A 116 -0.96 -13.85 -3.23
CA GLY A 116 -0.05 -14.45 -4.21
C GLY A 116 0.86 -15.50 -3.57
N LYS A 117 1.45 -15.15 -2.43
CA LYS A 117 2.29 -16.06 -1.64
C LYS A 117 1.51 -17.27 -1.12
N GLU A 118 0.28 -17.06 -0.61
CA GLU A 118 -0.58 -18.18 -0.18
C GLU A 118 -0.88 -19.15 -1.32
N LYS A 119 -1.18 -18.62 -2.48
CA LYS A 119 -1.55 -19.44 -3.66
C LYS A 119 -0.36 -19.92 -4.47
N ASN A 120 0.85 -19.49 -4.10
CA ASN A 120 2.08 -19.72 -4.88
C ASN A 120 1.91 -19.33 -6.36
N LYS A 121 1.32 -18.15 -6.58
CA LYS A 121 1.02 -17.57 -7.91
C LYS A 121 1.44 -16.12 -7.98
N PRO A 122 1.97 -15.69 -9.12
CA PRO A 122 2.22 -14.27 -9.35
C PRO A 122 0.88 -13.49 -9.42
N ILE A 123 0.92 -12.21 -9.06
CA ILE A 123 -0.28 -11.38 -8.95
C ILE A 123 -1.05 -11.28 -10.29
N HIS A 124 -0.35 -11.21 -11.42
CA HIS A 124 -1.00 -11.11 -12.73
C HIS A 124 -1.91 -12.31 -13.05
N GLU A 125 -1.55 -13.52 -12.60
CA GLU A 125 -2.41 -14.70 -12.75
C GLU A 125 -3.67 -14.61 -11.86
N LEU A 126 -3.53 -14.05 -10.66
CA LEU A 126 -4.67 -13.84 -9.74
C LEU A 126 -5.65 -12.80 -10.27
N LEU A 127 -5.17 -11.83 -11.03
CA LEU A 127 -5.97 -10.81 -11.68
C LEU A 127 -6.61 -11.27 -13.01
N GLY A 128 -6.37 -12.53 -13.41
CA GLY A 128 -7.01 -13.13 -14.58
C GLY A 128 -6.36 -12.81 -15.93
N ASN A 129 -5.19 -12.16 -15.95
CA ASN A 129 -4.52 -11.77 -17.18
C ASN A 129 -3.32 -12.66 -17.49
N LYS A 130 -3.30 -13.21 -18.71
CA LYS A 130 -2.05 -13.66 -19.33
C LYS A 130 -1.34 -12.42 -19.83
N LEU A 131 -0.26 -12.01 -19.15
CA LEU A 131 0.60 -10.94 -19.64
C LEU A 131 1.18 -11.35 -20.99
N SER A 132 0.76 -10.67 -22.05
CA SER A 132 1.41 -10.79 -23.35
C SER A 132 2.60 -9.82 -23.37
N LEU A 133 3.81 -10.36 -23.29
CA LEU A 133 5.05 -9.58 -23.43
C LEU A 133 5.26 -9.01 -24.84
N ILE A 134 4.36 -9.28 -25.79
CA ILE A 134 4.46 -8.85 -27.19
C ILE A 134 3.91 -7.41 -27.40
N HIS A 135 3.26 -6.83 -26.39
CA HIS A 135 2.61 -5.52 -26.48
C HIS A 135 3.27 -4.45 -25.60
N ILE A 136 4.54 -4.62 -25.27
CA ILE A 136 5.36 -3.58 -24.64
C ILE A 136 6.18 -2.87 -25.72
#